data_b38223fdbb681a67ddbbbb5ad9832d22
#
_entry.id   b38223fdbb681a67ddbbbb5ad9832d22
#
_cell.length_a   1.000
_cell.length_b   1.000
_cell.length_c   1.000
_cell.angle_alpha   90.00
_cell.angle_beta   90.00
_cell.angle_gamma   90.00
#
_symmetry.space_group_name_H-M   'P 1'
#
loop_
_entity.id
_entity.type
_entity.pdbx_description
1 polymer ?
#
loop_
_entity_poly.entity_id
_entity_poly.type
_entity_poly.pdbx_seq_one_letter_code
_entity_poly.pdbx_strand_id
1 'polypeptide(L)'
;DARGYDVRPPSEFGELTPAMTDDAGAFAADLSVLFTVVRDIGQTEDVLFGAQNFSAAPHLTHIVICSTLSPNYVIALRDRITDHIALVDAPMSGAQIAAREARLSFMLGGDAADLQALHPALRAMGQHFHHMGPFGAGMQAKVLNNLLAAGSTAMTRLVLDWADQAGLDETALLNLIATSSGQNWFPTGSDNIDSARDGSSEDNTIGSLVKDVNSALDSAPDGADTSLPETVRDLIRDLKPRR
;
A
#
# COMPACT_ATOMS: atom_id res chain seq x y z
N ASP A 1 22.05 -9.36 4.53
CA ASP A 1 21.99 -9.01 3.09
C ASP A 1 20.53 -9.10 2.64
N ALA A 2 20.07 -8.15 1.83
CA ALA A 2 18.74 -8.16 1.23
C ALA A 2 18.82 -8.67 -0.21
N ARG A 3 17.90 -9.55 -0.60
CA ARG A 3 17.73 -10.05 -1.97
C ARG A 3 16.27 -9.91 -2.37
N GLY A 4 16.00 -9.69 -3.65
CA GLY A 4 14.67 -9.62 -4.20
C GLY A 4 14.34 -10.86 -5.03
N TYR A 5 13.08 -11.28 -4.96
CA TYR A 5 12.50 -12.28 -5.86
C TYR A 5 11.35 -11.64 -6.65
N ASP A 6 11.30 -11.93 -7.94
CA ASP A 6 10.15 -11.60 -8.79
C ASP A 6 10.01 -12.74 -9.83
N VAL A 7 8.79 -12.93 -10.35
CA VAL A 7 8.51 -13.88 -11.44
C VAL A 7 9.06 -13.41 -12.78
N ARG A 8 9.36 -12.11 -12.91
CA ARG A 8 10.02 -11.53 -14.07
C ARG A 8 11.53 -11.75 -14.01
N PRO A 9 12.21 -11.83 -15.16
CA PRO A 9 13.65 -12.04 -15.19
C PRO A 9 14.42 -10.88 -14.51
N PRO A 10 15.51 -11.17 -13.77
CA PRO A 10 16.31 -10.16 -13.07
C PRO A 10 16.77 -8.99 -13.94
N SER A 11 16.95 -9.20 -15.25
CA SER A 11 17.38 -8.17 -16.21
C SER A 11 16.40 -7.00 -16.35
N GLU A 12 15.15 -7.15 -15.92
CA GLU A 12 14.13 -6.08 -15.97
C GLU A 12 14.28 -5.07 -14.81
N PHE A 13 15.14 -5.33 -13.83
CA PHE A 13 15.22 -4.52 -12.62
C PHE A 13 16.40 -3.50 -12.61
N GLY A 14 17.02 -3.26 -13.76
CA GLY A 14 18.04 -2.22 -13.92
C GLY A 14 19.20 -2.37 -12.92
N GLU A 15 19.44 -1.36 -12.12
CA GLU A 15 20.52 -1.34 -11.11
C GLU A 15 20.34 -2.41 -10.01
N LEU A 16 19.13 -2.89 -9.78
CA LEU A 16 18.83 -3.92 -8.78
C LEU A 16 19.10 -5.35 -9.29
N THR A 17 19.36 -5.53 -10.60
CA THR A 17 19.61 -6.85 -11.21
C THR A 17 20.55 -7.76 -10.39
N PRO A 18 21.68 -7.28 -9.81
CA PRO A 18 22.57 -8.15 -9.05
C PRO A 18 21.98 -8.68 -7.73
N ALA A 19 20.93 -8.04 -7.22
CA ALA A 19 20.24 -8.42 -5.98
C ALA A 19 18.94 -9.20 -6.24
N MET A 20 18.56 -9.41 -7.51
CA MET A 20 17.31 -10.06 -7.91
C MET A 20 17.54 -11.50 -8.35
N THR A 21 16.52 -12.33 -8.14
CA THR A 21 16.44 -13.70 -8.68
C THR A 21 15.01 -14.03 -9.08
N ASP A 22 14.85 -14.89 -10.07
CA ASP A 22 13.61 -15.57 -10.48
C ASP A 22 13.60 -17.06 -10.09
N ASP A 23 14.66 -17.52 -9.42
CA ASP A 23 14.74 -18.88 -8.85
C ASP A 23 14.17 -18.89 -7.42
N ALA A 24 12.94 -19.36 -7.28
CA ALA A 24 12.24 -19.45 -6.00
C ALA A 24 12.94 -20.38 -5.00
N GLY A 25 13.55 -21.48 -5.48
CA GLY A 25 14.26 -22.45 -4.63
C GLY A 25 15.53 -21.84 -4.03
N ALA A 26 16.33 -21.16 -4.86
CA ALA A 26 17.53 -20.46 -4.41
C ALA A 26 17.18 -19.29 -3.46
N PHE A 27 16.06 -18.61 -3.69
CA PHE A 27 15.60 -17.52 -2.81
C PHE A 27 15.17 -18.05 -1.44
N ALA A 28 14.42 -19.17 -1.41
CA ALA A 28 13.90 -19.75 -0.17
C ALA A 28 14.97 -20.43 0.71
N ALA A 29 16.10 -20.85 0.14
CA ALA A 29 17.10 -21.67 0.83
C ALA A 29 17.66 -21.02 2.11
N ASP A 30 17.91 -19.71 2.09
CA ASP A 30 18.46 -18.94 3.21
C ASP A 30 17.48 -17.87 3.74
N LEU A 31 16.20 -17.96 3.37
CA LEU A 31 15.21 -16.97 3.71
C LEU A 31 14.85 -17.01 5.19
N SER A 32 15.19 -15.97 5.94
CA SER A 32 14.84 -15.85 7.36
C SER A 32 13.72 -14.82 7.61
N VAL A 33 13.63 -13.76 6.79
CA VAL A 33 12.59 -12.75 6.88
C VAL A 33 12.04 -12.49 5.48
N LEU A 34 10.75 -12.68 5.29
CA LEU A 34 10.05 -12.44 4.02
C LEU A 34 9.28 -11.11 4.10
N PHE A 35 9.59 -10.16 3.23
CA PHE A 35 8.74 -8.99 2.98
C PHE A 35 7.94 -9.22 1.70
N THR A 36 6.61 -9.27 1.79
CA THR A 36 5.74 -9.38 0.61
C THR A 36 5.29 -7.99 0.15
N VAL A 37 5.61 -7.65 -1.10
CA VAL A 37 5.25 -6.36 -1.72
C VAL A 37 4.59 -6.62 -3.08
N VAL A 38 3.56 -7.44 -3.09
CA VAL A 38 2.79 -7.82 -4.28
C VAL A 38 1.49 -7.02 -4.38
N ARG A 39 0.75 -7.16 -5.50
CA ARG A 39 -0.36 -6.24 -5.82
C ARG A 39 -1.66 -6.56 -5.07
N ASP A 40 -1.96 -7.84 -4.86
CA ASP A 40 -3.27 -8.31 -4.42
C ASP A 40 -3.22 -9.63 -3.63
N ILE A 41 -4.39 -10.10 -3.22
CA ILE A 41 -4.55 -11.36 -2.49
C ILE A 41 -4.09 -12.55 -3.32
N GLY A 42 -4.42 -12.59 -4.62
CA GLY A 42 -4.04 -13.71 -5.49
C GLY A 42 -2.52 -13.90 -5.56
N GLN A 43 -1.79 -12.81 -5.78
CA GLN A 43 -0.33 -12.84 -5.77
C GLN A 43 0.24 -13.15 -4.37
N THR A 44 -0.42 -12.70 -3.30
CA THR A 44 -0.03 -13.06 -1.93
C THR A 44 -0.21 -14.57 -1.68
N GLU A 45 -1.30 -15.15 -2.16
CA GLU A 45 -1.54 -16.61 -2.10
C GLU A 45 -0.44 -17.38 -2.85
N ASP A 46 -0.08 -16.94 -4.06
CA ASP A 46 0.99 -17.58 -4.84
C ASP A 46 2.33 -17.52 -4.12
N VAL A 47 2.68 -16.36 -3.54
CA VAL A 47 3.92 -16.15 -2.79
C VAL A 47 3.98 -17.01 -1.54
N LEU A 48 2.90 -17.07 -0.76
CA LEU A 48 2.90 -17.75 0.53
C LEU A 48 2.64 -19.24 0.42
N PHE A 49 1.69 -19.66 -0.41
CA PHE A 49 1.15 -21.02 -0.39
C PHE A 49 1.10 -21.71 -1.76
N GLY A 50 1.16 -20.91 -2.85
CA GLY A 50 1.01 -21.39 -4.21
C GLY A 50 2.35 -21.73 -4.89
N ALA A 51 2.60 -21.10 -6.04
CA ALA A 51 3.73 -21.43 -6.90
C ALA A 51 5.10 -21.23 -6.23
N GLN A 52 5.26 -20.21 -5.37
CA GLN A 52 6.50 -19.94 -4.65
C GLN A 52 6.56 -20.65 -3.30
N ASN A 53 5.44 -20.74 -2.58
CA ASN A 53 5.30 -21.43 -1.29
C ASN A 53 6.36 -21.02 -0.25
N PHE A 54 6.68 -19.73 -0.15
CA PHE A 54 7.74 -19.26 0.73
C PHE A 54 7.41 -19.41 2.23
N SER A 55 6.13 -19.58 2.60
CA SER A 55 5.77 -19.89 4.00
C SER A 55 6.34 -21.22 4.51
N ALA A 56 6.75 -22.11 3.61
CA ALA A 56 7.41 -23.38 3.93
C ALA A 56 8.95 -23.30 3.90
N ALA A 57 9.54 -22.10 3.74
CA ALA A 57 11.00 -21.95 3.70
C ALA A 57 11.64 -22.39 5.02
N PRO A 58 12.74 -23.19 4.98
CA PRO A 58 13.22 -23.95 6.15
C PRO A 58 13.78 -23.10 7.30
N HIS A 59 14.18 -21.85 7.00
CA HIS A 59 14.78 -20.93 7.97
C HIS A 59 13.93 -19.71 8.25
N LEU A 60 12.69 -19.69 7.74
CA LEU A 60 11.79 -18.53 7.87
C LEU A 60 11.34 -18.35 9.32
N THR A 61 11.54 -17.15 9.84
CA THR A 61 11.14 -16.74 11.20
C THR A 61 10.09 -15.64 11.21
N HIS A 62 10.06 -14.79 10.16
CA HIS A 62 9.13 -13.66 10.08
C HIS A 62 8.56 -13.53 8.68
N ILE A 63 7.26 -13.26 8.60
CA ILE A 63 6.59 -12.79 7.38
C ILE A 63 6.05 -11.38 7.64
N VAL A 64 6.42 -10.44 6.78
CA VAL A 64 6.02 -9.04 6.84
C VAL A 64 5.13 -8.72 5.64
N ILE A 65 3.83 -8.51 5.86
CA ILE A 65 2.85 -8.21 4.82
C ILE A 65 2.84 -6.70 4.56
N CYS A 66 3.43 -6.26 3.45
CA CYS A 66 3.50 -4.86 3.06
C CYS A 66 2.45 -4.45 2.01
N SER A 67 1.90 -5.41 1.29
CA SER A 67 0.84 -5.18 0.29
C SER A 67 -0.43 -4.65 0.95
N THR A 68 -1.11 -3.69 0.32
CA THR A 68 -2.43 -3.24 0.81
C THR A 68 -3.50 -4.27 0.42
N LEU A 69 -4.01 -4.97 1.42
CA LEU A 69 -4.97 -6.07 1.30
C LEU A 69 -6.17 -5.83 2.22
N SER A 70 -7.20 -6.70 2.13
CA SER A 70 -8.26 -6.72 3.12
C SER A 70 -7.70 -7.05 4.52
N PRO A 71 -8.01 -6.26 5.56
CA PRO A 71 -7.64 -6.58 6.94
C PRO A 71 -8.15 -7.95 7.40
N ASN A 72 -9.37 -8.35 6.99
CA ASN A 72 -9.93 -9.65 7.32
C ASN A 72 -9.09 -10.79 6.74
N TYR A 73 -8.66 -10.66 5.47
CA TYR A 73 -7.76 -11.62 4.85
C TYR A 73 -6.41 -11.70 5.60
N VAL A 74 -5.82 -10.55 5.93
CA VAL A 74 -4.53 -10.51 6.63
C VAL A 74 -4.62 -11.20 7.99
N ILE A 75 -5.64 -10.90 8.78
CA ILE A 75 -5.84 -11.53 10.09
C ILE A 75 -5.99 -13.04 9.95
N ALA A 76 -6.76 -13.51 8.94
CA ALA A 76 -6.96 -14.93 8.69
C ALA A 76 -5.68 -15.70 8.27
N LEU A 77 -4.62 -15.01 7.84
CA LEU A 77 -3.32 -15.65 7.57
C LEU A 77 -2.74 -16.31 8.82
N ARG A 78 -3.05 -15.83 10.03
CA ARG A 78 -2.54 -16.41 11.26
C ARG A 78 -2.94 -17.88 11.42
N ASP A 79 -4.14 -18.25 11.02
CA ASP A 79 -4.64 -19.63 11.14
C ASP A 79 -3.98 -20.60 10.13
N ARG A 80 -3.29 -20.04 9.13
CA ARG A 80 -2.69 -20.79 8.01
C ARG A 80 -1.17 -20.87 8.09
N ILE A 81 -0.54 -19.99 8.84
CA ILE A 81 0.91 -19.94 9.04
C ILE A 81 1.25 -20.61 10.39
N THR A 82 2.31 -21.38 10.42
CA THR A 82 2.76 -22.08 11.63
C THR A 82 3.17 -21.11 12.73
N ASP A 83 2.92 -21.47 14.00
CA ASP A 83 3.09 -20.57 15.16
C ASP A 83 4.54 -20.11 15.39
N HIS A 84 5.53 -20.85 14.90
CA HIS A 84 6.93 -20.46 15.05
C HIS A 84 7.35 -19.33 14.10
N ILE A 85 6.50 -18.96 13.14
CA ILE A 85 6.72 -17.82 12.24
C ILE A 85 5.94 -16.62 12.77
N ALA A 86 6.64 -15.56 13.12
CA ALA A 86 6.04 -14.29 13.50
C ALA A 86 5.40 -13.59 12.30
N LEU A 87 4.19 -13.08 12.48
CA LEU A 87 3.48 -12.31 11.47
C LEU A 87 3.42 -10.84 11.85
N VAL A 88 3.83 -10.00 10.91
CA VAL A 88 3.76 -8.55 10.99
C VAL A 88 3.07 -8.03 9.73
N ASP A 89 2.18 -7.10 9.85
CA ASP A 89 1.70 -6.30 8.73
C ASP A 89 2.33 -4.89 8.80
N ALA A 90 2.91 -4.49 7.68
CA ALA A 90 3.67 -3.24 7.56
C ALA A 90 3.36 -2.52 6.25
N PRO A 91 2.08 -2.28 5.92
CA PRO A 91 1.75 -1.50 4.76
C PRO A 91 2.32 -0.08 4.88
N MET A 92 2.61 0.53 3.73
CA MET A 92 3.36 1.77 3.66
C MET A 92 2.63 2.86 2.87
N SER A 93 3.04 4.10 3.10
CA SER A 93 2.62 5.29 2.36
C SER A 93 3.84 6.11 1.95
N GLY A 94 3.74 6.85 0.81
CA GLY A 94 4.80 7.74 0.34
C GLY A 94 5.11 7.61 -1.15
N ALA A 95 4.42 6.71 -1.89
CA ALA A 95 4.64 6.45 -3.31
C ALA A 95 6.09 6.05 -3.64
N GLN A 96 6.43 5.93 -4.93
CA GLN A 96 7.75 5.51 -5.37
C GLN A 96 8.87 6.47 -4.95
N ILE A 97 8.57 7.78 -4.89
CA ILE A 97 9.58 8.78 -4.51
C ILE A 97 10.04 8.59 -3.07
N ALA A 98 9.12 8.37 -2.12
CA ALA A 98 9.48 8.12 -0.73
C ALA A 98 10.20 6.77 -0.54
N ALA A 99 9.88 5.77 -1.37
CA ALA A 99 10.59 4.49 -1.37
C ALA A 99 12.06 4.66 -1.81
N ARG A 100 12.31 5.39 -2.92
CA ARG A 100 13.66 5.67 -3.43
C ARG A 100 14.50 6.49 -2.45
N GLU A 101 13.88 7.37 -1.69
CA GLU A 101 14.54 8.25 -0.72
C GLU A 101 14.56 7.68 0.71
N ALA A 102 14.13 6.42 0.89
CA ALA A 102 13.99 5.77 2.19
C ALA A 102 13.19 6.62 3.20
N ARG A 103 12.10 7.25 2.76
CA ARG A 103 11.22 8.13 3.55
C ARG A 103 9.80 7.57 3.72
N LEU A 104 9.61 6.27 3.53
CA LEU A 104 8.29 5.64 3.69
C LEU A 104 7.75 5.84 5.10
N SER A 105 6.42 5.93 5.18
CA SER A 105 5.66 5.90 6.43
C SER A 105 5.00 4.54 6.55
N PHE A 106 5.34 3.79 7.59
CA PHE A 106 4.83 2.45 7.86
C PHE A 106 3.73 2.46 8.92
N MET A 107 2.64 1.75 8.67
CA MET A 107 1.61 1.40 9.65
C MET A 107 1.88 -0.03 10.10
N LEU A 108 2.29 -0.20 11.35
CA LEU A 108 2.81 -1.48 11.85
C LEU A 108 1.76 -2.18 12.72
N GLY A 109 1.46 -3.43 12.38
CA GLY A 109 0.68 -4.34 13.22
C GLY A 109 1.50 -5.58 13.56
N GLY A 110 1.51 -5.96 14.84
CA GLY A 110 2.26 -7.12 15.32
C GLY A 110 2.80 -6.93 16.72
N ASP A 111 3.48 -7.96 17.24
CA ASP A 111 4.07 -7.91 18.57
C ASP A 111 5.26 -6.96 18.61
N ALA A 112 5.40 -6.22 19.71
CA ALA A 112 6.44 -5.21 19.88
C ALA A 112 7.86 -5.78 19.78
N ALA A 113 8.07 -7.02 20.22
CA ALA A 113 9.38 -7.71 20.11
C ALA A 113 9.76 -7.97 18.66
N ASP A 114 8.81 -8.44 17.84
CA ASP A 114 9.02 -8.70 16.42
C ASP A 114 9.25 -7.40 15.65
N LEU A 115 8.46 -6.36 15.95
CA LEU A 115 8.65 -5.03 15.38
C LEU A 115 10.02 -4.45 15.71
N GLN A 116 10.52 -4.67 16.93
CA GLN A 116 11.86 -4.24 17.33
C GLN A 116 12.94 -5.02 16.58
N ALA A 117 12.78 -6.32 16.39
CA ALA A 117 13.71 -7.16 15.62
C ALA A 117 13.77 -6.72 14.14
N LEU A 118 12.64 -6.34 13.55
CA LEU A 118 12.54 -5.88 12.16
C LEU A 118 12.93 -4.40 11.96
N HIS A 119 13.05 -3.62 13.03
CA HIS A 119 13.28 -2.18 12.97
C HIS A 119 14.51 -1.77 12.12
N PRO A 120 15.67 -2.48 12.16
CA PRO A 120 16.80 -2.14 11.29
C PRO A 120 16.46 -2.22 9.79
N ALA A 121 15.69 -3.24 9.37
CA ALA A 121 15.25 -3.39 7.99
C ALA A 121 14.24 -2.30 7.60
N LEU A 122 13.26 -2.02 8.46
CA LEU A 122 12.25 -0.97 8.24
C LEU A 122 12.90 0.41 8.13
N ARG A 123 13.89 0.72 8.96
CA ARG A 123 14.65 1.99 8.91
C ARG A 123 15.48 2.18 7.63
N ALA A 124 15.85 1.10 6.97
CA ALA A 124 16.51 1.19 5.67
C ALA A 124 15.56 1.64 4.55
N MET A 125 14.23 1.59 4.79
CA MET A 125 13.21 1.88 3.79
C MET A 125 12.36 3.11 4.14
N GLY A 126 12.32 3.55 5.42
CA GLY A 126 11.43 4.61 5.84
C GLY A 126 11.88 5.39 7.08
N GLN A 127 11.13 6.43 7.41
CA GLN A 127 11.43 7.37 8.50
C GLN A 127 10.32 7.46 9.55
N HIS A 128 9.09 7.06 9.21
CA HIS A 128 7.94 7.16 10.09
C HIS A 128 7.38 5.76 10.38
N PHE A 129 7.25 5.42 11.66
CA PHE A 129 6.85 4.09 12.12
C PHE A 129 5.72 4.22 13.13
N HIS A 130 4.51 3.82 12.73
CA HIS A 130 3.30 3.95 13.55
C HIS A 130 2.85 2.56 13.98
N HIS A 131 3.09 2.18 15.24
CA HIS A 131 2.58 0.93 15.79
C HIS A 131 1.10 1.10 16.10
N MET A 132 0.26 0.42 15.31
CA MET A 132 -1.20 0.56 15.33
C MET A 132 -1.89 -0.45 16.26
N GLY A 133 -1.18 -1.53 16.64
CA GLY A 133 -1.74 -2.59 17.50
C GLY A 133 -1.28 -3.99 17.08
N PRO A 134 -2.07 -5.04 17.38
CA PRO A 134 -1.74 -6.41 17.01
C PRO A 134 -1.72 -6.62 15.49
N PHE A 135 -1.30 -7.81 15.05
CA PHE A 135 -1.29 -8.20 13.64
C PHE A 135 -2.65 -7.94 12.97
N GLY A 136 -2.64 -7.27 11.82
CA GLY A 136 -3.80 -6.76 11.09
C GLY A 136 -4.15 -5.30 11.39
N ALA A 137 -3.70 -4.72 12.51
CA ALA A 137 -4.03 -3.34 12.87
C ALA A 137 -3.35 -2.31 11.95
N GLY A 138 -2.14 -2.57 11.48
CA GLY A 138 -1.46 -1.74 10.49
C GLY A 138 -2.23 -1.72 9.17
N MET A 139 -2.72 -2.88 8.73
CA MET A 139 -3.53 -3.00 7.52
C MET A 139 -4.87 -2.28 7.66
N GLN A 140 -5.53 -2.41 8.80
CA GLN A 140 -6.76 -1.65 9.10
C GLN A 140 -6.49 -0.14 9.02
N ALA A 141 -5.42 0.35 9.62
CA ALA A 141 -5.04 1.75 9.55
C ALA A 141 -4.75 2.19 8.10
N LYS A 142 -4.08 1.34 7.32
CA LYS A 142 -3.77 1.61 5.91
C LYS A 142 -5.01 1.78 5.05
N VAL A 143 -5.98 0.87 5.14
CA VAL A 143 -7.20 0.96 4.32
C VAL A 143 -8.05 2.16 4.71
N LEU A 144 -8.12 2.51 6.00
CA LEU A 144 -8.81 3.73 6.46
C LEU A 144 -8.10 5.00 5.98
N ASN A 145 -6.76 5.05 6.04
CA ASN A 145 -5.98 6.15 5.48
C ASN A 145 -6.23 6.30 3.97
N ASN A 146 -6.26 5.18 3.24
CA ASN A 146 -6.46 5.22 1.79
C ASN A 146 -7.91 5.55 1.42
N LEU A 147 -8.89 5.24 2.25
CA LEU A 147 -10.26 5.73 2.09
C LEU A 147 -10.33 7.27 2.16
N LEU A 148 -9.61 7.90 3.11
CA LEU A 148 -9.49 9.36 3.18
C LEU A 148 -8.77 9.92 1.94
N ALA A 149 -7.70 9.27 1.49
CA ALA A 149 -6.98 9.68 0.29
C ALA A 149 -7.85 9.60 -0.96
N ALA A 150 -8.63 8.53 -1.12
CA ALA A 150 -9.59 8.38 -2.22
C ALA A 150 -10.69 9.45 -2.19
N GLY A 151 -11.28 9.71 -1.03
CA GLY A 151 -12.27 10.77 -0.83
C GLY A 151 -11.70 12.16 -1.17
N SER A 152 -10.49 12.45 -0.72
CA SER A 152 -9.78 13.70 -1.04
C SER A 152 -9.54 13.84 -2.54
N THR A 153 -9.13 12.76 -3.22
CA THR A 153 -8.92 12.75 -4.67
C THR A 153 -10.22 13.04 -5.41
N ALA A 154 -11.28 12.29 -5.11
CA ALA A 154 -12.58 12.44 -5.76
C ALA A 154 -13.12 13.86 -5.58
N MET A 155 -13.10 14.39 -4.36
CA MET A 155 -13.63 15.71 -4.05
C MET A 155 -12.78 16.83 -4.69
N THR A 156 -11.45 16.72 -4.61
CA THR A 156 -10.58 17.78 -5.21
C THR A 156 -10.72 17.81 -6.73
N ARG A 157 -10.80 16.64 -7.39
CA ARG A 157 -11.04 16.57 -8.84
C ARG A 157 -12.36 17.23 -9.24
N LEU A 158 -13.44 16.97 -8.50
CA LEU A 158 -14.75 17.65 -8.72
C LEU A 158 -14.64 19.17 -8.53
N VAL A 159 -13.96 19.63 -7.49
CA VAL A 159 -13.76 21.06 -7.22
C VAL A 159 -12.97 21.73 -8.35
N LEU A 160 -11.95 21.08 -8.87
CA LEU A 160 -11.19 21.58 -10.02
C LEU A 160 -12.03 21.66 -11.29
N ASP A 161 -12.91 20.69 -11.55
CA ASP A 161 -13.83 20.73 -12.70
C ASP A 161 -14.84 21.89 -12.59
N TRP A 162 -15.30 22.21 -11.38
CA TRP A 162 -16.16 23.37 -11.15
C TRP A 162 -15.38 24.70 -11.26
N ALA A 163 -14.14 24.73 -10.82
CA ALA A 163 -13.26 25.88 -10.97
C ALA A 163 -13.06 26.25 -12.44
N ASP A 164 -12.81 25.25 -13.30
CA ASP A 164 -12.69 25.44 -14.76
C ASP A 164 -13.97 26.06 -15.35
N GLN A 165 -15.14 25.55 -14.96
CA GLN A 165 -16.43 26.07 -15.41
C GLN A 165 -16.66 27.51 -14.92
N ALA A 166 -16.12 27.87 -13.77
CA ALA A 166 -16.18 29.22 -13.20
C ALA A 166 -15.08 30.16 -13.71
N GLY A 167 -14.14 29.67 -14.52
CA GLY A 167 -13.01 30.45 -15.04
C GLY A 167 -11.95 30.79 -13.99
N LEU A 168 -11.85 30.01 -12.91
CA LEU A 168 -10.81 30.16 -11.87
C LEU A 168 -9.51 29.49 -12.32
N ASP A 169 -8.39 30.17 -12.02
CA ASP A 169 -7.07 29.57 -12.25
C ASP A 169 -6.81 28.39 -11.32
N GLU A 170 -6.50 27.23 -11.88
CA GLU A 170 -6.28 25.98 -11.15
C GLU A 170 -5.12 26.10 -10.17
N THR A 171 -3.99 26.69 -10.60
CA THR A 171 -2.81 26.83 -9.76
C THR A 171 -3.08 27.73 -8.56
N ALA A 172 -3.78 28.86 -8.77
CA ALA A 172 -4.16 29.74 -7.68
C ALA A 172 -5.10 29.05 -6.69
N LEU A 173 -6.06 28.25 -7.18
CA LEU A 173 -6.98 27.50 -6.33
C LEU A 173 -6.25 26.39 -5.52
N LEU A 174 -5.36 25.63 -6.14
CA LEU A 174 -4.57 24.62 -5.44
C LEU A 174 -3.68 25.24 -4.35
N ASN A 175 -3.05 26.39 -4.63
CA ASN A 175 -2.27 27.14 -3.63
C ASN A 175 -3.14 27.63 -2.47
N LEU A 176 -4.36 28.09 -2.74
CA LEU A 176 -5.32 28.45 -1.70
C LEU A 176 -5.68 27.22 -0.85
N ILE A 177 -6.04 26.11 -1.47
CA ILE A 177 -6.40 24.86 -0.77
C ILE A 177 -5.25 24.41 0.12
N ALA A 178 -4.01 24.44 -0.36
CA ALA A 178 -2.83 23.99 0.39
C ALA A 178 -2.61 24.76 1.71
N THR A 179 -3.15 25.97 1.85
CA THR A 179 -2.96 26.88 3.00
C THR A 179 -4.24 27.18 3.76
N SER A 180 -5.36 26.57 3.41
CA SER A 180 -6.69 26.88 3.96
C SER A 180 -7.38 25.61 4.49
N SER A 181 -8.62 25.74 4.95
CA SER A 181 -9.40 24.64 5.55
C SER A 181 -9.70 23.46 4.62
N GLY A 182 -9.52 23.63 3.31
CA GLY A 182 -9.62 22.57 2.31
C GLY A 182 -8.36 21.70 2.19
N GLN A 183 -7.32 21.97 2.99
CA GLN A 183 -6.04 21.26 2.90
C GLN A 183 -6.21 19.73 2.99
N ASN A 184 -5.60 19.04 2.04
CA ASN A 184 -5.51 17.60 1.98
C ASN A 184 -4.23 17.20 1.22
N TRP A 185 -4.00 15.91 1.06
CA TRP A 185 -2.76 15.42 0.43
C TRP A 185 -2.63 15.76 -1.07
N PHE A 186 -3.75 15.93 -1.78
CA PHE A 186 -3.77 16.09 -3.24
C PHE A 186 -3.06 17.36 -3.73
N PRO A 187 -3.36 18.60 -3.22
CA PRO A 187 -2.69 19.80 -3.67
C PRO A 187 -1.19 19.84 -3.37
N THR A 188 -0.78 19.24 -2.24
CA THR A 188 0.63 19.20 -1.83
C THR A 188 1.44 18.13 -2.55
N GLY A 189 0.76 17.19 -3.19
CA GLY A 189 1.35 16.07 -3.91
C GLY A 189 1.25 16.15 -5.44
N SER A 190 0.39 17.02 -5.99
CA SER A 190 0.04 17.04 -7.41
C SER A 190 1.24 17.20 -8.36
N ASP A 191 2.23 17.99 -7.98
CA ASP A 191 3.45 18.19 -8.78
C ASP A 191 4.45 17.03 -8.66
N ASN A 192 4.29 16.17 -7.65
CA ASN A 192 5.18 15.06 -7.35
C ASN A 192 4.54 13.68 -7.59
N ILE A 193 3.24 13.66 -7.95
CA ILE A 193 2.49 12.43 -8.18
C ILE A 193 2.01 12.46 -9.64
N ASP A 194 2.76 11.80 -10.52
CA ASP A 194 2.44 11.69 -11.96
C ASP A 194 0.99 11.27 -12.22
N SER A 195 0.41 10.50 -11.30
CA SER A 195 -0.95 9.98 -11.39
C SER A 195 -2.07 10.96 -10.95
N ALA A 196 -1.75 12.14 -10.39
CA ALA A 196 -2.79 13.06 -9.88
C ALA A 196 -3.78 13.52 -10.96
N ARG A 197 -3.33 13.56 -12.22
CA ARG A 197 -4.13 13.93 -13.40
C ARG A 197 -4.67 12.75 -14.18
N ASP A 198 -4.30 11.53 -13.83
CA ASP A 198 -4.74 10.31 -14.52
C ASP A 198 -6.24 10.04 -14.32
N GLY A 199 -6.82 9.33 -15.27
CA GLY A 199 -8.07 8.62 -15.06
C GLY A 199 -7.82 7.29 -14.35
N SER A 200 -8.90 6.64 -13.93
CA SER A 200 -8.83 5.30 -13.34
C SER A 200 -8.46 4.25 -14.38
N SER A 201 -7.47 3.41 -14.07
CA SER A 201 -7.07 2.24 -14.85
C SER A 201 -6.59 1.15 -13.89
N GLU A 202 -6.75 -0.13 -14.24
CA GLU A 202 -6.38 -1.27 -13.37
C GLU A 202 -4.90 -1.23 -12.98
N ASP A 203 -4.04 -0.65 -13.82
CA ASP A 203 -2.59 -0.66 -13.64
C ASP A 203 -2.01 0.62 -13.04
N ASN A 204 -2.83 1.62 -12.71
CA ASN A 204 -2.34 2.88 -12.18
C ASN A 204 -2.72 3.11 -10.71
N THR A 205 -2.14 4.17 -10.13
CA THR A 205 -2.37 4.57 -8.73
C THR A 205 -3.84 4.88 -8.44
N ILE A 206 -4.56 5.51 -9.38
CA ILE A 206 -5.98 5.86 -9.20
C ILE A 206 -6.83 4.58 -9.15
N GLY A 207 -6.60 3.61 -10.05
CA GLY A 207 -7.28 2.31 -10.00
C GLY A 207 -6.97 1.53 -8.72
N SER A 208 -5.74 1.62 -8.22
CA SER A 208 -5.37 1.01 -6.94
C SER A 208 -6.18 1.55 -5.76
N LEU A 209 -6.61 2.83 -5.78
CA LEU A 209 -7.50 3.38 -4.76
C LEU A 209 -8.87 2.69 -4.74
N VAL A 210 -9.38 2.24 -5.88
CA VAL A 210 -10.64 1.46 -5.94
C VAL A 210 -10.50 0.16 -5.16
N LYS A 211 -9.40 -0.58 -5.36
CA LYS A 211 -9.08 -1.80 -4.61
C LYS A 211 -8.96 -1.51 -3.10
N ASP A 212 -8.31 -0.41 -2.74
CA ASP A 212 -8.08 -0.06 -1.34
C ASP A 212 -9.39 0.34 -0.63
N VAL A 213 -10.30 1.06 -1.31
CA VAL A 213 -11.64 1.34 -0.78
C VAL A 213 -12.46 0.05 -0.62
N ASN A 214 -12.37 -0.90 -1.57
CA ASN A 214 -13.01 -2.21 -1.43
C ASN A 214 -12.45 -2.98 -0.21
N SER A 215 -11.15 -2.90 0.05
CA SER A 215 -10.54 -3.50 1.24
C SER A 215 -11.00 -2.86 2.55
N ALA A 216 -11.26 -1.53 2.54
CA ALA A 216 -11.85 -0.83 3.68
C ALA A 216 -13.32 -1.23 3.90
N LEU A 217 -14.10 -1.37 2.81
CA LEU A 217 -15.49 -1.83 2.87
C LEU A 217 -15.61 -3.26 3.40
N ASP A 218 -14.71 -4.16 2.97
CA ASP A 218 -14.68 -5.55 3.44
C ASP A 218 -14.42 -5.66 4.96
N SER A 219 -13.71 -4.70 5.54
CA SER A 219 -13.41 -4.64 6.97
C SER A 219 -14.23 -3.60 7.73
N ALA A 220 -15.30 -3.09 7.12
CA ALA A 220 -16.19 -2.15 7.79
C ALA A 220 -16.82 -2.80 9.04
N PRO A 221 -16.95 -2.07 10.17
CA PRO A 221 -17.62 -2.59 11.34
C PRO A 221 -19.07 -3.01 11.06
N ASP A 222 -19.57 -4.01 11.77
CA ASP A 222 -20.95 -4.45 11.65
C ASP A 222 -21.92 -3.28 11.85
N GLY A 223 -22.83 -3.08 10.89
CA GLY A 223 -23.81 -2.00 10.91
C GLY A 223 -23.28 -0.61 10.58
N ALA A 224 -22.03 -0.49 10.12
CA ALA A 224 -21.49 0.78 9.65
C ALA A 224 -22.25 1.28 8.40
N ASP A 225 -22.43 2.60 8.30
CA ASP A 225 -22.93 3.22 7.07
C ASP A 225 -21.83 3.23 6.00
N THR A 226 -22.00 2.42 4.97
CA THR A 226 -21.06 2.27 3.84
C THR A 226 -21.41 3.14 2.64
N SER A 227 -22.49 3.93 2.69
CA SER A 227 -23.00 4.71 1.55
C SER A 227 -21.98 5.70 1.00
N LEU A 228 -21.28 6.42 1.88
CA LEU A 228 -20.23 7.37 1.47
C LEU A 228 -18.97 6.68 0.92
N PRO A 229 -18.39 5.66 1.56
CA PRO A 229 -17.30 4.86 0.98
C PRO A 229 -17.65 4.27 -0.39
N GLU A 230 -18.84 3.73 -0.57
CA GLU A 230 -19.29 3.19 -1.86
C GLU A 230 -19.36 4.27 -2.94
N THR A 231 -19.90 5.46 -2.60
CA THR A 231 -19.93 6.61 -3.49
C THR A 231 -18.51 7.04 -3.89
N VAL A 232 -17.59 7.14 -2.94
CA VAL A 232 -16.18 7.48 -3.20
C VAL A 232 -15.53 6.45 -4.13
N ARG A 233 -15.73 5.15 -3.89
CA ARG A 233 -15.23 4.09 -4.75
C ARG A 233 -15.70 4.27 -6.19
N ASP A 234 -16.99 4.51 -6.39
CA ASP A 234 -17.58 4.63 -7.71
C ASP A 234 -17.10 5.90 -8.44
N LEU A 235 -16.98 7.03 -7.72
CA LEU A 235 -16.39 8.26 -8.27
C LEU A 235 -14.93 8.06 -8.72
N ILE A 236 -14.11 7.36 -7.93
CA ILE A 236 -12.72 7.07 -8.32
C ILE A 236 -12.67 6.12 -9.50
N ARG A 237 -13.54 5.10 -9.56
CA ARG A 237 -13.60 4.16 -10.67
C ARG A 237 -13.92 4.85 -11.99
N ASP A 238 -14.81 5.84 -11.97
CA ASP A 238 -15.27 6.55 -13.15
C ASP A 238 -14.43 7.78 -13.50
N LEU A 239 -13.37 8.04 -12.74
CA LEU A 239 -12.53 9.22 -12.90
C LEU A 239 -11.86 9.24 -14.28
N LYS A 240 -12.01 10.35 -15.00
CA LYS A 240 -11.39 10.56 -16.32
C LYS A 240 -10.06 11.30 -16.17
N PRO A 241 -9.13 11.14 -17.14
CA PRO A 241 -7.93 11.96 -17.16
C PRO A 241 -8.27 13.46 -17.19
N ARG A 242 -7.52 14.26 -16.43
CA ARG A 242 -7.60 15.71 -16.44
C ARG A 242 -6.41 16.27 -17.22
N ARG A 243 -6.67 17.18 -18.13
CA ARG A 243 -5.63 17.84 -18.97
C ARG A 243 -4.96 18.98 -18.23
#